data_2e5cd01107755ca066bdda2398bae140
#
_entry.id   2e5cd01107755ca066bdda2398bae140
#
_cell.length_a   1.000
_cell.length_b   1.000
_cell.length_c   1.000
_cell.angle_alpha   90.00
_cell.angle_beta   90.00
_cell.angle_gamma   90.00
#
_symmetry.space_group_name_H-M   'P 1'
#
loop_
_entity.id
_entity.type
_entity.pdbx_description
1 polymer ?
#
loop_
_entity_poly.entity_id
_entity_poly.type
_entity_poly.pdbx_seq_one_letter_code
_entity_poly.pdbx_strand_id
1 'polypeptide(L)'
;MFTSSYNLSTLITSQYISTKENEMSGTVKIHGKEYKTVALRIQEFREKHPDFTIQTELVEANDMLVIVKATIACAGQVIATGYAEEVRTASKINRTSALENAETSAVGRALAFFGLGGSEIASADEVANAITQQSSQASKEDMEKLIAHNEAWRNNSGSIYFIKEYIDMDEPKWESVAEAWAEISNEDKQALWLAPSKGGVFTTAERAALKSDEFNAARKVMGE
;
A
#
# COMPACT_ATOMS: atom_id res chain seq x y z
N MET A 1 -39.95 6.53 -18.36
CA MET A 1 -38.86 5.88 -17.63
C MET A 1 -37.64 5.84 -18.55
N PHE A 2 -36.72 6.77 -18.39
CA PHE A 2 -35.45 6.77 -19.11
C PHE A 2 -34.36 6.35 -18.13
N THR A 3 -33.86 5.13 -18.29
CA THR A 3 -32.68 4.62 -17.57
C THR A 3 -31.44 5.13 -18.28
N SER A 4 -30.75 6.09 -17.68
CA SER A 4 -29.46 6.58 -18.16
C SER A 4 -28.38 5.55 -17.81
N SER A 5 -28.01 4.73 -18.78
CA SER A 5 -26.82 3.85 -18.71
C SER A 5 -25.58 4.71 -18.91
N TYR A 6 -24.96 5.17 -17.86
CA TYR A 6 -23.61 5.75 -17.94
C TYR A 6 -22.61 4.65 -18.30
N ASN A 7 -22.04 4.77 -19.48
CA ASN A 7 -21.16 3.79 -20.08
C ASN A 7 -19.78 3.81 -19.39
N LEU A 8 -19.37 2.70 -18.78
CA LEU A 8 -18.09 2.55 -18.06
C LEU A 8 -16.88 2.97 -18.94
N SER A 9 -16.99 2.79 -20.28
CA SER A 9 -15.97 3.19 -21.26
C SER A 9 -15.77 4.71 -21.28
N THR A 10 -16.83 5.50 -21.09
CA THR A 10 -16.76 6.97 -21.10
C THR A 10 -16.04 7.50 -19.83
N LEU A 11 -16.21 6.85 -18.69
CA LEU A 11 -15.52 7.19 -17.44
C LEU A 11 -14.02 6.86 -17.52
N ILE A 12 -13.66 5.70 -18.06
CA ILE A 12 -12.26 5.29 -18.24
C ILE A 12 -11.56 6.22 -19.24
N THR A 13 -12.22 6.57 -20.35
CA THR A 13 -11.66 7.49 -21.34
C THR A 13 -11.50 8.91 -20.78
N SER A 14 -12.44 9.39 -19.96
CA SER A 14 -12.36 10.71 -19.32
C SER A 14 -11.23 10.76 -18.27
N GLN A 15 -11.04 9.70 -17.48
CA GLN A 15 -9.91 9.62 -16.55
C GLN A 15 -8.56 9.53 -17.29
N TYR A 16 -8.48 8.76 -18.37
CA TYR A 16 -7.26 8.61 -19.16
C TYR A 16 -6.87 9.90 -19.90
N ILE A 17 -7.85 10.67 -20.40
CA ILE A 17 -7.61 11.98 -21.03
C ILE A 17 -7.20 13.01 -19.97
N SER A 18 -7.83 13.03 -18.80
CA SER A 18 -7.48 13.93 -17.70
C SER A 18 -6.06 13.67 -17.16
N THR A 19 -5.62 12.41 -17.08
CA THR A 19 -4.23 12.09 -16.70
C THR A 19 -3.23 12.53 -17.76
N LYS A 20 -3.51 12.37 -19.05
CA LYS A 20 -2.61 12.83 -20.14
C LYS A 20 -2.49 14.36 -20.22
N GLU A 21 -3.59 15.09 -20.02
CA GLU A 21 -3.55 16.56 -19.99
C GLU A 21 -2.77 17.08 -18.78
N ASN A 22 -2.84 16.42 -17.61
CA ASN A 22 -2.03 16.75 -16.44
C ASN A 22 -0.54 16.41 -16.61
N GLU A 23 -0.21 15.32 -17.30
CA GLU A 23 1.19 14.99 -17.63
C GLU A 23 1.84 16.04 -18.56
N MET A 24 1.07 16.65 -19.47
CA MET A 24 1.56 17.76 -20.32
C MET A 24 1.74 19.07 -19.55
N SER A 25 1.05 19.27 -18.43
CA SER A 25 1.18 20.47 -17.60
C SER A 25 2.34 20.41 -16.59
N GLY A 26 2.96 19.22 -16.38
CA GLY A 26 4.00 19.00 -15.39
C GLY A 26 3.50 19.08 -13.93
N THR A 27 2.18 19.12 -13.72
CA THR A 27 1.52 19.03 -12.42
C THR A 27 0.61 17.82 -12.36
N VAL A 28 0.56 17.15 -11.22
CA VAL A 28 -0.30 15.98 -10.98
C VAL A 28 -1.16 16.23 -9.74
N LYS A 29 -2.45 15.93 -9.84
CA LYS A 29 -3.39 16.05 -8.73
C LYS A 29 -3.54 14.71 -8.02
N ILE A 30 -3.10 14.62 -6.76
CA ILE A 30 -3.17 13.39 -5.95
C ILE A 30 -3.90 13.73 -4.65
N HIS A 31 -4.96 12.99 -4.34
CA HIS A 31 -5.79 13.19 -3.14
C HIS A 31 -6.25 14.66 -2.94
N GLY A 32 -6.56 15.36 -4.05
CA GLY A 32 -7.03 16.75 -4.02
C GLY A 32 -5.94 17.82 -3.92
N LYS A 33 -4.68 17.45 -3.75
CA LYS A 33 -3.52 18.35 -3.75
C LYS A 33 -2.80 18.32 -5.09
N GLU A 34 -2.23 19.47 -5.50
CA GLU A 34 -1.40 19.57 -6.69
C GLU A 34 0.08 19.40 -6.36
N TYR A 35 0.74 18.52 -7.10
CA TYR A 35 2.16 18.23 -6.99
C TYR A 35 2.85 18.52 -8.31
N LYS A 36 3.96 19.25 -8.26
CA LYS A 36 4.84 19.42 -9.43
C LYS A 36 5.69 18.18 -9.63
N THR A 37 5.84 17.74 -10.89
CA THR A 37 6.84 16.75 -11.24
C THR A 37 8.25 17.33 -11.08
N VAL A 38 9.24 16.47 -10.90
CA VAL A 38 10.65 16.90 -10.84
C VAL A 38 11.06 17.54 -12.18
N ALA A 39 10.57 17.02 -13.30
CA ALA A 39 10.82 17.58 -14.62
C ALA A 39 10.36 19.05 -14.74
N LEU A 40 9.15 19.37 -14.26
CA LEU A 40 8.66 20.75 -14.24
C LEU A 40 9.51 21.64 -13.34
N ARG A 41 9.89 21.15 -12.15
CA ARG A 41 10.78 21.92 -11.23
C ARG A 41 12.13 22.21 -11.89
N ILE A 42 12.72 21.25 -12.60
CA ILE A 42 13.97 21.44 -13.34
C ILE A 42 13.81 22.45 -14.47
N GLN A 43 12.71 22.38 -15.23
CA GLN A 43 12.43 23.34 -16.30
C GLN A 43 12.31 24.75 -15.74
N GLU A 44 11.48 24.99 -14.72
CA GLU A 44 11.35 26.30 -14.08
C GLU A 44 12.67 26.82 -13.52
N PHE A 45 13.49 25.92 -12.95
CA PHE A 45 14.80 26.25 -12.43
C PHE A 45 15.75 26.73 -13.52
N ARG A 46 15.84 26.02 -14.64
CA ARG A 46 16.72 26.37 -15.77
C ARG A 46 16.31 27.68 -16.45
N GLU A 47 15.00 27.93 -16.54
CA GLU A 47 14.48 29.16 -17.13
C GLU A 47 14.76 30.40 -16.27
N LYS A 48 14.63 30.26 -14.93
CA LYS A 48 14.72 31.42 -14.00
C LYS A 48 16.13 31.62 -13.41
N HIS A 49 16.94 30.57 -13.39
CA HIS A 49 18.25 30.56 -12.70
C HIS A 49 19.34 29.89 -13.56
N PRO A 50 19.67 30.49 -14.75
CA PRO A 50 20.61 29.86 -15.69
C PRO A 50 22.05 29.77 -15.14
N ASP A 51 22.43 30.65 -14.21
CA ASP A 51 23.76 30.67 -13.60
C ASP A 51 23.94 29.71 -12.42
N PHE A 52 22.87 29.02 -12.03
CA PHE A 52 22.91 28.07 -10.94
C PHE A 52 23.19 26.65 -11.47
N THR A 53 23.86 25.83 -10.66
CA THR A 53 24.18 24.44 -10.98
C THR A 53 23.38 23.51 -10.10
N ILE A 54 23.01 22.34 -10.65
CA ILE A 54 22.53 21.17 -9.91
C ILE A 54 23.59 20.09 -10.06
N GLN A 55 24.04 19.52 -8.96
CA GLN A 55 24.99 18.41 -8.91
C GLN A 55 24.42 17.31 -8.03
N THR A 56 24.58 16.06 -8.45
CA THR A 56 24.23 14.88 -7.67
C THR A 56 25.50 14.17 -7.22
N GLU A 57 25.45 13.59 -6.03
CA GLU A 57 26.51 12.83 -5.41
C GLU A 57 25.92 11.50 -4.89
N LEU A 58 26.55 10.40 -5.26
CA LEU A 58 26.22 9.10 -4.72
C LEU A 58 26.85 8.97 -3.33
N VAL A 59 26.04 9.06 -2.28
CA VAL A 59 26.50 8.98 -0.89
C VAL A 59 26.75 7.54 -0.48
N GLU A 60 25.82 6.64 -0.85
CA GLU A 60 25.93 5.23 -0.58
C GLU A 60 25.21 4.42 -1.67
N ALA A 61 25.79 3.30 -2.07
CA ALA A 61 25.15 2.30 -2.92
C ALA A 61 25.66 0.91 -2.55
N ASN A 62 24.74 0.04 -2.17
CA ASN A 62 25.00 -1.35 -1.87
C ASN A 62 23.84 -2.22 -2.37
N ASP A 63 23.86 -3.52 -2.03
CA ASP A 63 22.80 -4.46 -2.45
C ASP A 63 21.44 -4.20 -1.80
N MET A 64 21.38 -3.40 -0.74
CA MET A 64 20.18 -3.11 0.04
C MET A 64 19.55 -1.78 -0.34
N LEU A 65 20.36 -0.72 -0.45
CA LEU A 65 19.87 0.65 -0.63
C LEU A 65 20.82 1.51 -1.47
N VAL A 66 20.26 2.64 -1.92
CA VAL A 66 20.99 3.71 -2.60
C VAL A 66 20.62 5.03 -1.93
N ILE A 67 21.63 5.85 -1.60
CA ILE A 67 21.45 7.20 -1.06
C ILE A 67 22.13 8.19 -2.01
N VAL A 68 21.35 9.17 -2.48
CA VAL A 68 21.82 10.24 -3.33
C VAL A 68 21.59 11.59 -2.64
N LYS A 69 22.56 12.47 -2.79
CA LYS A 69 22.48 13.89 -2.41
C LYS A 69 22.46 14.74 -3.66
N ALA A 70 21.53 15.67 -3.74
CA ALA A 70 21.55 16.74 -4.75
C ALA A 70 21.93 18.07 -4.09
N THR A 71 22.72 18.87 -4.79
CA THR A 71 23.18 20.19 -4.34
C THR A 71 22.89 21.23 -5.41
N ILE A 72 22.27 22.34 -5.02
CA ILE A 72 22.10 23.53 -5.85
C ILE A 72 23.11 24.57 -5.36
N ALA A 73 23.91 25.08 -6.30
CA ALA A 73 24.93 26.08 -5.99
C ALA A 73 24.94 27.22 -7.01
N CYS A 74 25.39 28.41 -6.55
CA CYS A 74 25.65 29.55 -7.39
C CYS A 74 27.00 30.17 -6.99
N ALA A 75 27.83 30.45 -7.96
CA ALA A 75 29.17 30.99 -7.75
C ALA A 75 30.00 30.27 -6.66
N GLY A 76 29.87 28.95 -6.60
CA GLY A 76 30.57 28.11 -5.62
C GLY A 76 29.91 28.04 -4.23
N GLN A 77 28.87 28.84 -3.97
CA GLN A 77 28.13 28.78 -2.71
C GLN A 77 26.95 27.81 -2.81
N VAL A 78 26.82 26.90 -1.84
CA VAL A 78 25.68 26.00 -1.72
C VAL A 78 24.46 26.78 -1.25
N ILE A 79 23.38 26.69 -2.00
CA ILE A 79 22.11 27.38 -1.74
C ILE A 79 21.06 26.43 -1.17
N ALA A 80 20.96 25.19 -1.72
CA ALA A 80 20.02 24.19 -1.24
C ALA A 80 20.60 22.79 -1.42
N THR A 81 20.14 21.84 -0.60
CA THR A 81 20.46 20.42 -0.72
C THR A 81 19.21 19.57 -0.53
N GLY A 82 19.20 18.39 -1.17
CA GLY A 82 18.18 17.37 -0.98
C GLY A 82 18.82 16.00 -0.89
N TYR A 83 18.30 15.14 -0.04
CA TYR A 83 18.70 13.74 0.08
C TYR A 83 17.53 12.85 -0.22
N ALA A 84 17.80 11.70 -0.85
CA ALA A 84 16.83 10.63 -1.02
C ALA A 84 17.50 9.28 -0.80
N GLU A 85 16.75 8.38 -0.21
CA GLU A 85 17.10 6.98 -0.01
C GLU A 85 16.07 6.10 -0.73
N GLU A 86 16.54 5.11 -1.47
CA GLU A 86 15.71 4.08 -2.10
C GLU A 86 16.18 2.69 -1.71
N VAL A 87 15.28 1.91 -1.11
CA VAL A 87 15.53 0.52 -0.74
C VAL A 87 15.24 -0.37 -1.94
N ARG A 88 16.23 -1.15 -2.40
CA ARG A 88 16.13 -1.99 -3.61
C ARG A 88 15.01 -3.04 -3.54
N THR A 89 14.70 -3.53 -2.34
CA THR A 89 13.66 -4.54 -2.13
C THR A 89 12.26 -3.96 -1.94
N ALA A 90 12.12 -2.63 -1.81
CA ALA A 90 10.83 -1.98 -1.52
C ALA A 90 9.80 -2.12 -2.66
N SER A 91 10.26 -2.22 -3.92
CA SER A 91 9.39 -2.40 -5.07
C SER A 91 10.06 -3.14 -6.22
N LYS A 92 9.26 -3.59 -7.22
CA LYS A 92 9.82 -4.18 -8.45
C LYS A 92 10.64 -3.15 -9.23
N ILE A 93 10.24 -1.89 -9.22
CA ILE A 93 10.94 -0.79 -9.91
C ILE A 93 12.27 -0.53 -9.21
N ASN A 94 12.30 -0.41 -7.90
CA ASN A 94 13.54 -0.16 -7.16
C ASN A 94 14.57 -1.28 -7.29
N ARG A 95 14.13 -2.51 -7.60
CA ARG A 95 15.08 -3.62 -7.83
C ARG A 95 16.03 -3.36 -8.99
N THR A 96 15.59 -2.62 -10.01
CA THR A 96 16.37 -2.32 -11.22
C THR A 96 16.74 -0.84 -11.33
N SER A 97 15.98 0.08 -10.72
CA SER A 97 16.06 1.53 -10.94
C SER A 97 16.15 2.32 -9.64
N ALA A 98 16.71 1.74 -8.55
CA ALA A 98 16.83 2.43 -7.28
C ALA A 98 17.73 3.67 -7.37
N LEU A 99 18.78 3.64 -8.19
CA LEU A 99 19.68 4.77 -8.34
C LEU A 99 18.98 5.94 -9.04
N GLU A 100 18.32 5.69 -10.16
CA GLU A 100 17.60 6.71 -10.93
C GLU A 100 16.47 7.33 -10.12
N ASN A 101 15.76 6.51 -9.33
CA ASN A 101 14.69 6.98 -8.45
C ASN A 101 15.24 7.84 -7.31
N ALA A 102 16.33 7.41 -6.64
CA ALA A 102 16.98 8.18 -5.58
C ALA A 102 17.51 9.52 -6.12
N GLU A 103 18.13 9.52 -7.31
CA GLU A 103 18.64 10.74 -7.93
C GLU A 103 17.52 11.73 -8.25
N THR A 104 16.44 11.25 -8.89
CA THR A 104 15.27 12.07 -9.20
C THR A 104 14.64 12.67 -7.94
N SER A 105 14.45 11.86 -6.90
CA SER A 105 13.90 12.31 -5.61
C SER A 105 14.81 13.32 -4.92
N ALA A 106 16.13 13.09 -4.91
CA ALA A 106 17.09 14.03 -4.31
C ALA A 106 17.06 15.40 -5.00
N VAL A 107 17.03 15.41 -6.35
CA VAL A 107 16.91 16.65 -7.15
C VAL A 107 15.57 17.33 -6.87
N GLY A 108 14.48 16.61 -6.85
CA GLY A 108 13.15 17.14 -6.53
C GLY A 108 13.10 17.85 -5.18
N ARG A 109 13.72 17.27 -4.15
CA ARG A 109 13.84 17.84 -2.80
C ARG A 109 14.74 19.07 -2.77
N ALA A 110 15.90 19.05 -3.42
CA ALA A 110 16.77 20.19 -3.51
C ALA A 110 16.07 21.40 -4.16
N LEU A 111 15.33 21.16 -5.24
CA LEU A 111 14.53 22.19 -5.93
C LEU A 111 13.36 22.70 -5.06
N ALA A 112 12.75 21.84 -4.25
CA ALA A 112 11.72 22.27 -3.30
C ALA A 112 12.30 23.18 -2.21
N PHE A 113 13.44 22.85 -1.62
CA PHE A 113 14.14 23.69 -0.65
C PHE A 113 14.69 24.98 -1.28
N PHE A 114 14.99 24.96 -2.56
CA PHE A 114 15.33 26.16 -3.32
C PHE A 114 14.12 27.11 -3.53
N GLY A 115 12.90 26.64 -3.32
CA GLY A 115 11.66 27.42 -3.46
C GLY A 115 10.80 27.06 -4.68
N LEU A 116 11.10 25.97 -5.40
CA LEU A 116 10.33 25.51 -6.56
C LEU A 116 9.39 24.33 -6.26
N GLY A 117 9.19 24.00 -4.97
CA GLY A 117 8.33 22.90 -4.53
C GLY A 117 6.82 23.11 -4.78
N GLY A 118 6.39 24.36 -4.93
CA GLY A 118 4.97 24.71 -4.86
C GLY A 118 4.47 24.69 -3.41
N SER A 119 3.27 24.16 -3.17
CA SER A 119 2.70 24.02 -1.82
C SER A 119 3.26 22.80 -1.04
N GLU A 120 3.89 21.86 -1.72
CA GLU A 120 4.35 20.60 -1.14
C GLU A 120 5.84 20.38 -1.43
N ILE A 121 6.59 19.91 -0.43
CA ILE A 121 8.02 19.58 -0.59
C ILE A 121 8.17 18.33 -1.47
N ALA A 122 7.36 17.29 -1.22
CA ALA A 122 7.36 16.09 -2.04
C ALA A 122 6.97 16.42 -3.49
N SER A 123 7.60 15.74 -4.44
CA SER A 123 7.23 15.82 -5.86
C SER A 123 6.08 14.86 -6.19
N ALA A 124 5.46 15.05 -7.36
CA ALA A 124 4.48 14.10 -7.88
C ALA A 124 5.07 12.69 -8.00
N ASP A 125 6.32 12.60 -8.42
CA ASP A 125 7.06 11.34 -8.60
C ASP A 125 7.26 10.62 -7.25
N GLU A 126 7.67 11.34 -6.19
CA GLU A 126 7.81 10.78 -4.83
C GLU A 126 6.48 10.25 -4.28
N VAL A 127 5.40 11.01 -4.44
CA VAL A 127 4.07 10.59 -3.96
C VAL A 127 3.54 9.38 -4.73
N ALA A 128 3.71 9.34 -6.06
CA ALA A 128 3.34 8.20 -6.89
C ALA A 128 4.12 6.93 -6.50
N ASN A 129 5.42 7.04 -6.27
CA ASN A 129 6.26 5.94 -5.81
C ASN A 129 5.82 5.43 -4.43
N ALA A 130 5.54 6.32 -3.47
CA ALA A 130 5.07 5.95 -2.14
C ALA A 130 3.72 5.20 -2.19
N ILE A 131 2.76 5.65 -3.01
CA ILE A 131 1.47 4.98 -3.21
C ILE A 131 1.67 3.58 -3.81
N THR A 132 2.57 3.45 -4.81
CA THR A 132 2.87 2.16 -5.45
C THR A 132 3.52 1.19 -4.44
N GLN A 133 4.44 1.66 -3.61
CA GLN A 133 5.06 0.85 -2.56
C GLN A 133 4.04 0.38 -1.53
N GLN A 134 3.18 1.28 -1.05
CA GLN A 134 2.11 0.93 -0.09
C GLN A 134 1.13 -0.09 -0.65
N SER A 135 0.70 0.05 -1.91
CA SER A 135 -0.21 -0.90 -2.55
C SER A 135 0.44 -2.27 -2.78
N SER A 136 1.72 -2.30 -3.11
CA SER A 136 2.50 -3.55 -3.25
C SER A 136 2.68 -4.26 -1.91
N GLN A 137 2.93 -3.53 -0.84
CA GLN A 137 3.07 -4.06 0.51
C GLN A 137 1.74 -4.65 1.01
N ALA A 138 0.63 -3.91 0.86
CA ALA A 138 -0.70 -4.38 1.23
C ALA A 138 -1.10 -5.66 0.48
N SER A 139 -0.78 -5.75 -0.82
CA SER A 139 -1.01 -6.96 -1.63
C SER A 139 -0.19 -8.17 -1.15
N LYS A 140 1.05 -7.95 -0.70
CA LYS A 140 1.90 -9.00 -0.15
C LYS A 140 1.36 -9.51 1.18
N GLU A 141 1.00 -8.61 2.09
CA GLU A 141 0.40 -8.96 3.38
C GLU A 141 -0.94 -9.70 3.24
N ASP A 142 -1.79 -9.31 2.28
CA ASP A 142 -3.04 -10.02 1.99
C ASP A 142 -2.79 -11.43 1.44
N MET A 143 -1.74 -11.60 0.62
CA MET A 143 -1.35 -12.92 0.11
C MET A 143 -0.80 -13.81 1.24
N GLU A 144 0.05 -13.29 2.12
CA GLU A 144 0.56 -14.02 3.29
C GLU A 144 -0.57 -14.47 4.22
N LYS A 145 -1.55 -13.60 4.47
CA LYS A 145 -2.76 -13.95 5.24
C LYS A 145 -3.58 -15.05 4.59
N LEU A 146 -3.71 -15.03 3.26
CA LEU A 146 -4.44 -16.08 2.53
C LEU A 146 -3.71 -17.42 2.57
N ILE A 147 -2.37 -17.42 2.48
CA ILE A 147 -1.56 -18.64 2.60
C ILE A 147 -1.74 -19.25 3.98
N ALA A 148 -1.55 -18.45 5.05
CA ALA A 148 -1.75 -18.90 6.43
C ALA A 148 -3.17 -19.43 6.67
N HIS A 149 -4.18 -18.76 6.13
CA HIS A 149 -5.57 -19.23 6.19
C HIS A 149 -5.77 -20.60 5.53
N ASN A 150 -5.21 -20.80 4.33
CA ASN A 150 -5.34 -22.06 3.60
C ASN A 150 -4.60 -23.22 4.30
N GLU A 151 -3.49 -22.95 4.96
CA GLU A 151 -2.77 -23.93 5.78
C GLU A 151 -3.58 -24.29 7.03
N ALA A 152 -4.06 -23.31 7.79
CA ALA A 152 -4.91 -23.52 8.96
C ALA A 152 -6.19 -24.29 8.61
N TRP A 153 -6.82 -23.97 7.47
CA TRP A 153 -7.99 -24.73 6.99
C TRP A 153 -7.65 -26.21 6.70
N ARG A 154 -6.55 -26.47 6.01
CA ARG A 154 -6.13 -27.87 5.73
C ARG A 154 -5.85 -28.66 7.00
N ASN A 155 -5.16 -28.04 7.97
CA ASN A 155 -4.80 -28.67 9.23
C ASN A 155 -6.03 -28.98 10.10
N ASN A 156 -7.07 -28.17 10.01
CA ASN A 156 -8.25 -28.25 10.90
C ASN A 156 -9.56 -28.54 10.16
N SER A 157 -9.50 -29.11 8.96
CA SER A 157 -10.69 -29.29 8.11
C SER A 157 -11.81 -30.10 8.79
N GLY A 158 -11.48 -31.10 9.59
CA GLY A 158 -12.43 -31.91 10.37
C GLY A 158 -13.17 -31.07 11.41
N SER A 159 -12.42 -30.39 12.30
CA SER A 159 -12.99 -29.53 13.34
C SER A 159 -13.81 -28.38 12.75
N ILE A 160 -13.35 -27.78 11.64
CA ILE A 160 -14.09 -26.73 10.93
C ILE A 160 -15.42 -27.27 10.37
N TYR A 161 -15.41 -28.49 9.79
CA TYR A 161 -16.63 -29.11 9.28
C TYR A 161 -17.66 -29.30 10.41
N PHE A 162 -17.26 -29.87 11.56
CA PHE A 162 -18.14 -30.04 12.72
C PHE A 162 -18.65 -28.70 13.26
N ILE A 163 -17.79 -27.70 13.38
CA ILE A 163 -18.19 -26.37 13.82
C ILE A 163 -19.31 -25.80 12.95
N LYS A 164 -19.16 -25.87 11.62
CA LYS A 164 -20.17 -25.36 10.68
C LYS A 164 -21.46 -26.16 10.76
N GLU A 165 -21.37 -27.49 10.77
CA GLU A 165 -22.53 -28.38 10.87
C GLU A 165 -23.34 -28.10 12.14
N TYR A 166 -22.69 -27.97 13.28
CA TYR A 166 -23.36 -27.75 14.57
C TYR A 166 -23.87 -26.32 14.80
N ILE A 167 -23.28 -25.33 14.16
CA ILE A 167 -23.80 -23.96 14.16
C ILE A 167 -25.07 -23.84 13.30
N ASP A 168 -25.13 -24.56 12.17
CA ASP A 168 -26.21 -24.46 11.18
C ASP A 168 -27.43 -25.33 11.54
N MET A 169 -27.41 -26.04 12.68
CA MET A 169 -28.58 -26.80 13.18
C MET A 169 -29.67 -25.84 13.68
N ASP A 170 -30.95 -26.26 13.63
CA ASP A 170 -32.09 -25.52 14.19
C ASP A 170 -31.87 -25.17 15.67
N GLU A 171 -31.25 -26.08 16.42
CA GLU A 171 -30.76 -25.87 17.78
C GLU A 171 -29.24 -26.08 17.80
N PRO A 172 -28.43 -25.00 17.74
CA PRO A 172 -26.97 -25.11 17.73
C PRO A 172 -26.42 -25.82 18.98
N LYS A 173 -25.49 -26.75 18.77
CA LYS A 173 -24.85 -27.51 19.87
C LYS A 173 -23.57 -26.80 20.35
N TRP A 174 -23.72 -25.75 21.12
CA TRP A 174 -22.62 -24.87 21.50
C TRP A 174 -21.47 -25.57 22.25
N GLU A 175 -21.76 -26.58 23.06
CA GLU A 175 -20.72 -27.38 23.75
C GLU A 175 -19.84 -28.11 22.72
N SER A 176 -20.46 -28.78 21.73
CA SER A 176 -19.71 -29.49 20.68
C SER A 176 -18.95 -28.53 19.77
N VAL A 177 -19.51 -27.35 19.50
CA VAL A 177 -18.82 -26.27 18.76
C VAL A 177 -17.60 -25.80 19.55
N ALA A 178 -17.70 -25.61 20.87
CA ALA A 178 -16.61 -25.20 21.74
C ALA A 178 -15.51 -26.27 21.83
N GLU A 179 -15.89 -27.57 21.92
CA GLU A 179 -14.94 -28.68 21.89
C GLU A 179 -14.13 -28.68 20.59
N ALA A 180 -14.80 -28.66 19.44
CA ALA A 180 -14.12 -28.64 18.15
C ALA A 180 -13.27 -27.38 17.95
N TRP A 181 -13.71 -26.22 18.48
CA TRP A 181 -12.95 -25.00 18.46
C TRP A 181 -11.69 -25.07 19.34
N ALA A 182 -11.78 -25.69 20.53
CA ALA A 182 -10.64 -25.85 21.45
C ALA A 182 -9.50 -26.69 20.84
N GLU A 183 -9.80 -27.65 19.95
CA GLU A 183 -8.79 -28.44 19.25
C GLU A 183 -7.91 -27.62 18.29
N ILE A 184 -8.39 -26.46 17.82
CA ILE A 184 -7.67 -25.60 16.89
C ILE A 184 -6.66 -24.77 17.68
N SER A 185 -5.42 -24.70 17.18
CA SER A 185 -4.39 -23.85 17.79
C SER A 185 -4.76 -22.36 17.74
N ASN A 186 -4.24 -21.55 18.68
CA ASN A 186 -4.50 -20.11 18.69
C ASN A 186 -3.98 -19.41 17.43
N GLU A 187 -2.88 -19.89 16.85
CA GLU A 187 -2.32 -19.39 15.60
C GLU A 187 -3.26 -19.67 14.43
N ASP A 188 -3.74 -20.91 14.31
CA ASP A 188 -4.70 -21.29 13.27
C ASP A 188 -6.04 -20.58 13.45
N LYS A 189 -6.54 -20.41 14.69
CA LYS A 189 -7.74 -19.62 14.98
C LYS A 189 -7.62 -18.19 14.41
N GLN A 190 -6.47 -17.53 14.57
CA GLN A 190 -6.23 -16.21 14.02
C GLN A 190 -6.23 -16.21 12.48
N ALA A 191 -5.55 -17.19 11.87
CA ALA A 191 -5.49 -17.34 10.42
C ALA A 191 -6.88 -17.65 9.81
N LEU A 192 -7.67 -18.49 10.46
CA LEU A 192 -9.05 -18.84 10.04
C LEU A 192 -10.02 -17.64 10.12
N TRP A 193 -9.65 -16.57 10.82
CA TRP A 193 -10.47 -15.37 10.97
C TRP A 193 -10.42 -14.44 9.75
N LEU A 194 -9.92 -14.91 8.60
CA LEU A 194 -9.95 -14.18 7.34
C LEU A 194 -11.40 -13.81 6.95
N ALA A 195 -11.61 -12.59 6.44
CA ALA A 195 -12.95 -12.14 6.05
C ALA A 195 -13.52 -12.97 4.89
N PRO A 196 -14.85 -13.26 4.87
CA PRO A 196 -15.48 -14.03 3.79
C PRO A 196 -15.22 -13.41 2.41
N SER A 197 -15.23 -12.06 2.30
CA SER A 197 -14.92 -11.34 1.06
C SER A 197 -13.48 -11.52 0.56
N LYS A 198 -12.58 -12.03 1.41
CA LYS A 198 -11.19 -12.35 1.10
C LYS A 198 -10.93 -13.86 0.98
N GLY A 199 -11.97 -14.67 0.94
CA GLY A 199 -11.89 -16.13 0.83
C GLY A 199 -11.87 -16.88 2.16
N GLY A 200 -12.25 -16.22 3.27
CA GLY A 200 -12.34 -16.86 4.60
C GLY A 200 -13.34 -18.00 4.64
N VAL A 201 -13.01 -19.08 5.37
CA VAL A 201 -13.79 -20.30 5.46
C VAL A 201 -15.13 -20.14 6.17
N PHE A 202 -15.21 -19.22 7.14
CA PHE A 202 -16.44 -18.92 7.86
C PHE A 202 -17.22 -17.80 7.21
N THR A 203 -18.50 -17.99 6.98
CA THR A 203 -19.46 -16.97 6.54
C THR A 203 -19.61 -15.86 7.58
N THR A 204 -20.26 -14.77 7.21
CA THR A 204 -20.55 -13.68 8.15
C THR A 204 -21.44 -14.15 9.31
N ALA A 205 -22.41 -15.03 9.03
CA ALA A 205 -23.31 -15.60 10.04
C ALA A 205 -22.56 -16.53 11.01
N GLU A 206 -21.74 -17.46 10.51
CA GLU A 206 -20.92 -18.35 11.33
C GLU A 206 -19.91 -17.57 12.19
N ARG A 207 -19.31 -16.50 11.67
CA ARG A 207 -18.43 -15.61 12.43
C ARG A 207 -19.17 -14.84 13.53
N ALA A 208 -20.44 -14.50 13.32
CA ALA A 208 -21.28 -13.90 14.35
C ALA A 208 -21.63 -14.93 15.43
N ALA A 209 -21.97 -16.14 15.04
CA ALA A 209 -22.24 -17.27 15.93
C ALA A 209 -21.04 -17.60 16.83
N LEU A 210 -19.82 -17.67 16.28
CA LEU A 210 -18.57 -17.85 17.03
C LEU A 210 -18.15 -16.65 17.91
N LYS A 211 -18.96 -15.61 17.97
CA LYS A 211 -18.80 -14.44 18.88
C LYS A 211 -20.00 -14.29 19.82
N SER A 212 -21.00 -15.13 19.71
CA SER A 212 -22.22 -15.04 20.50
C SER A 212 -21.97 -15.29 21.99
N ASP A 213 -22.89 -14.83 22.83
CA ASP A 213 -22.82 -15.04 24.26
C ASP A 213 -22.98 -16.53 24.61
N GLU A 214 -23.79 -17.27 23.84
CA GLU A 214 -24.01 -18.70 24.00
C GLU A 214 -22.73 -19.49 23.74
N PHE A 215 -22.01 -19.21 22.66
CA PHE A 215 -20.72 -19.83 22.39
C PHE A 215 -19.66 -19.48 23.45
N ASN A 216 -19.58 -18.21 23.86
CA ASN A 216 -18.67 -17.78 24.91
C ASN A 216 -18.99 -18.42 26.27
N ALA A 217 -20.28 -18.64 26.57
CA ALA A 217 -20.68 -19.37 27.77
C ALA A 217 -20.22 -20.83 27.74
N ALA A 218 -20.39 -21.52 26.59
CA ALA A 218 -19.93 -22.90 26.40
C ALA A 218 -18.40 -23.02 26.58
N ARG A 219 -17.61 -22.10 26.03
CA ARG A 219 -16.14 -22.07 26.19
C ARG A 219 -15.72 -21.91 27.66
N LYS A 220 -16.38 -21.04 28.41
CA LYS A 220 -16.08 -20.84 29.85
C LYS A 220 -16.33 -22.10 30.69
N VAL A 221 -17.34 -22.91 30.34
CA VAL A 221 -17.59 -24.19 31.00
C VAL A 221 -16.44 -25.16 30.78
N MET A 222 -15.74 -25.06 29.65
CA MET A 222 -14.58 -25.88 29.30
C MET A 222 -13.25 -25.35 29.87
N GLY A 223 -13.24 -24.19 30.48
CA GLY A 223 -12.04 -23.58 31.08
C GLY A 223 -11.16 -22.77 30.13
N GLU A 224 -11.72 -22.35 28.98
CA GLU A 224 -11.07 -21.43 28.03
C GLU A 224 -11.33 -19.94 28.36
#